data_d170b0e003f3c6c5dd427a0e6fefc59c
#
_entry.id   d170b0e003f3c6c5dd427a0e6fefc59c
#
_cell.length_a   1.000
_cell.length_b   1.000
_cell.length_c   1.000
_cell.angle_alpha   90.00
_cell.angle_beta   90.00
_cell.angle_gamma   90.00
#
_symmetry.space_group_name_H-M   'P 1'
#
loop_
_entity.id
_entity.type
_entity.pdbx_description
1 polymer ?
#
loop_
_entity_poly.entity_id
_entity_poly.type
_entity_poly.pdbx_seq_one_letter_code
_entity_poly.pdbx_strand_id
1 'polypeptide(L)'
;DMIMVSHTFDDKLDKKFPSSLSKEIITGTLRNDLGFDGVVICDDPSMKAISEHYNIEDSFELMLNAGVDLFCLGNNLNYDPDYIPKVIDAICHLVKIGKISENRLLDSIKRIDSLKKKYNIHGK
;
A
#
# COMPACT_ATOMS: atom_id res chain seq x y z
N ASP A 1 0.83 1.08 -16.22
CA ASP A 1 -0.50 1.47 -15.77
C ASP A 1 -0.63 1.22 -14.27
N MET A 2 -1.84 1.10 -13.74
CA MET A 2 -2.05 0.97 -12.29
C MET A 2 -3.09 -0.11 -12.00
N ILE A 3 -2.87 -0.90 -10.94
CA ILE A 3 -3.82 -1.92 -10.46
C ILE A 3 -4.24 -1.57 -9.04
N MET A 4 -5.55 -1.57 -8.76
CA MET A 4 -6.09 -1.43 -7.42
C MET A 4 -6.24 -2.80 -6.76
N VAL A 5 -5.73 -2.93 -5.54
CA VAL A 5 -5.87 -4.12 -4.70
C VAL A 5 -6.88 -3.83 -3.59
N SER A 6 -7.90 -4.67 -3.50
CA SER A 6 -8.94 -4.58 -2.46
C SER A 6 -8.55 -5.36 -1.20
N HIS A 7 -9.34 -5.19 -0.13
CA HIS A 7 -9.17 -5.91 1.14
C HIS A 7 -9.88 -7.28 1.14
N THR A 8 -9.87 -7.96 0.00
CA THR A 8 -10.48 -9.28 -0.16
C THR A 8 -9.55 -10.38 0.34
N PHE A 9 -10.13 -11.42 0.91
CA PHE A 9 -9.43 -12.60 1.39
C PHE A 9 -9.66 -13.77 0.45
N ASP A 10 -8.59 -14.42 0.01
CA ASP A 10 -8.62 -15.66 -0.77
C ASP A 10 -7.63 -16.65 -0.17
N ASP A 11 -8.14 -17.65 0.53
CA ASP A 11 -7.37 -18.67 1.26
C ASP A 11 -6.56 -19.62 0.35
N LYS A 12 -6.83 -19.60 -0.95
CA LYS A 12 -6.04 -20.35 -1.94
C LYS A 12 -4.75 -19.62 -2.31
N LEU A 13 -4.75 -18.29 -2.24
CA LEU A 13 -3.61 -17.44 -2.57
C LEU A 13 -2.79 -17.08 -1.32
N ASP A 14 -3.45 -16.70 -0.24
CA ASP A 14 -2.81 -16.44 1.05
C ASP A 14 -3.77 -16.80 2.19
N LYS A 15 -3.34 -17.72 3.04
CA LYS A 15 -4.15 -18.20 4.19
C LYS A 15 -4.15 -17.24 5.38
N LYS A 16 -3.27 -16.21 5.37
CA LYS A 16 -3.01 -15.38 6.52
C LYS A 16 -3.48 -13.94 6.34
N PHE A 17 -3.29 -13.38 5.17
CA PHE A 17 -3.52 -11.97 4.91
C PHE A 17 -4.51 -11.72 3.77
N PRO A 18 -5.34 -10.66 3.86
CA PRO A 18 -6.11 -10.20 2.71
C PRO A 18 -5.17 -9.67 1.62
N SER A 19 -5.67 -9.60 0.39
CA SER A 19 -4.87 -9.28 -0.80
C SER A 19 -4.02 -8.01 -0.65
N SER A 20 -4.57 -6.96 -0.04
CA SER A 20 -3.87 -5.67 0.17
C SER A 20 -2.70 -5.73 1.16
N LEU A 21 -2.65 -6.75 2.01
CA LEU A 21 -1.58 -6.96 3.01
C LEU A 21 -0.67 -8.14 2.66
N SER A 22 -0.97 -8.85 1.58
CA SER A 22 -0.28 -10.09 1.23
C SER A 22 0.91 -9.84 0.31
N LYS A 23 2.11 -10.11 0.83
CA LYS A 23 3.33 -10.14 0.03
C LYS A 23 3.31 -11.26 -1.01
N GLU A 24 2.70 -12.41 -0.69
CA GLU A 24 2.53 -13.53 -1.60
C GLU A 24 1.71 -13.13 -2.83
N ILE A 25 0.63 -12.39 -2.63
CA ILE A 25 -0.25 -11.97 -3.73
C ILE A 25 0.37 -10.83 -4.52
N ILE A 26 0.83 -9.75 -3.86
CA ILE A 26 1.29 -8.54 -4.57
C ILE A 26 2.69 -8.76 -5.16
N THR A 27 3.66 -9.12 -4.34
CA THR A 27 5.03 -9.33 -4.83
C THR A 27 5.17 -10.68 -5.52
N GLY A 28 4.70 -11.76 -4.91
CA GLY A 28 4.84 -13.10 -5.45
C GLY A 28 4.07 -13.28 -6.75
N THR A 29 2.76 -13.25 -6.70
CA THR A 29 1.93 -13.52 -7.88
C THR A 29 1.93 -12.37 -8.87
N LEU A 30 1.53 -11.17 -8.45
CA LEU A 30 1.33 -10.05 -9.38
C LEU A 30 2.64 -9.58 -10.01
N ARG A 31 3.69 -9.35 -9.22
CA ARG A 31 4.95 -8.81 -9.75
C ARG A 31 5.86 -9.88 -10.34
N ASN A 32 6.10 -10.97 -9.59
CA ASN A 32 7.07 -11.99 -10.01
C ASN A 32 6.49 -12.95 -11.05
N ASP A 33 5.33 -13.56 -10.78
CA ASP A 33 4.78 -14.58 -11.67
C ASP A 33 4.13 -13.97 -12.92
N LEU A 34 3.36 -12.89 -12.76
CA LEU A 34 2.66 -12.20 -13.86
C LEU A 34 3.48 -11.07 -14.50
N GLY A 35 4.60 -10.68 -13.90
CA GLY A 35 5.50 -9.67 -14.46
C GLY A 35 4.97 -8.25 -14.44
N PHE A 36 4.02 -7.91 -13.55
CA PHE A 36 3.49 -6.56 -13.46
C PHE A 36 4.48 -5.62 -12.75
N ASP A 37 4.95 -4.63 -13.47
CA ASP A 37 5.94 -3.64 -13.02
C ASP A 37 5.38 -2.25 -12.71
N GLY A 38 4.06 -2.06 -12.90
CA GLY A 38 3.37 -0.80 -12.67
C GLY A 38 3.05 -0.49 -11.21
N VAL A 39 2.26 0.57 -11.02
CA VAL A 39 1.84 1.05 -9.70
C VAL A 39 0.73 0.18 -9.14
N VAL A 40 0.88 -0.20 -7.87
CA VAL A 40 -0.18 -0.85 -7.09
C VAL A 40 -0.75 0.17 -6.11
N ILE A 41 -2.06 0.43 -6.21
CA ILE A 41 -2.81 1.23 -5.25
C ILE A 41 -3.72 0.32 -4.42
N CYS A 42 -3.79 0.51 -3.11
CA CYS A 42 -4.77 -0.19 -2.28
C CYS A 42 -6.00 0.66 -2.02
N ASP A 43 -7.12 -0.01 -1.77
CA ASP A 43 -8.33 0.61 -1.26
C ASP A 43 -8.13 1.17 0.15
N ASP A 44 -9.09 1.94 0.66
CA ASP A 44 -8.95 2.70 1.91
C ASP A 44 -8.67 1.79 3.13
N PRO A 45 -7.49 1.90 3.76
CA PRO A 45 -7.13 1.09 4.93
C PRO A 45 -8.00 1.40 6.18
N SER A 46 -8.76 2.50 6.18
CA SER A 46 -9.72 2.80 7.26
C SER A 46 -10.98 1.93 7.21
N MET A 47 -11.19 1.18 6.11
CA MET A 47 -12.29 0.23 6.01
C MET A 47 -12.20 -0.85 7.07
N LYS A 48 -13.34 -1.27 7.59
CA LYS A 48 -13.45 -2.23 8.72
C LYS A 48 -12.70 -3.54 8.50
N ALA A 49 -12.63 -4.01 7.27
CA ALA A 49 -11.85 -5.21 6.92
C ALA A 49 -10.39 -5.14 7.36
N ILE A 50 -9.83 -3.95 7.50
CA ILE A 50 -8.46 -3.70 7.96
C ILE A 50 -8.48 -3.09 9.36
N SER A 51 -9.21 -1.99 9.60
CA SER A 51 -9.13 -1.20 10.82
C SER A 51 -9.63 -1.92 12.09
N GLU A 52 -10.46 -2.95 11.96
CA GLU A 52 -10.88 -3.79 13.08
C GLU A 52 -9.83 -4.82 13.50
N HIS A 53 -8.84 -5.11 12.66
CA HIS A 53 -7.83 -6.15 12.89
C HIS A 53 -6.41 -5.61 13.05
N TYR A 54 -6.14 -4.41 12.52
CA TYR A 54 -4.80 -3.81 12.48
C TYR A 54 -4.85 -2.34 12.88
N ASN A 55 -3.89 -1.90 13.67
CA ASN A 55 -3.67 -0.46 13.90
C ASN A 55 -3.02 0.19 12.65
N ILE A 56 -2.86 1.51 12.65
CA ILE A 56 -2.29 2.26 11.52
C ILE A 56 -0.88 1.75 11.20
N GLU A 57 0.04 1.66 12.17
CA GLU A 57 1.41 1.22 11.90
C GLU A 57 1.47 -0.18 11.32
N ASP A 58 0.79 -1.15 11.93
CA ASP A 58 0.83 -2.55 11.48
C ASP A 58 0.25 -2.69 10.07
N SER A 59 -0.85 -2.00 9.76
CA SER A 59 -1.47 -2.07 8.44
C SER A 59 -0.57 -1.48 7.36
N PHE A 60 0.03 -0.32 7.59
CA PHE A 60 0.92 0.32 6.61
C PHE A 60 2.27 -0.41 6.48
N GLU A 61 2.79 -0.98 7.59
CA GLU A 61 3.96 -1.87 7.52
C GLU A 61 3.71 -3.05 6.58
N LEU A 62 2.59 -3.75 6.77
CA LEU A 62 2.23 -4.92 5.96
C LEU A 62 1.97 -4.54 4.49
N MET A 63 1.21 -3.48 4.22
CA MET A 63 0.89 -3.04 2.86
C MET A 63 2.15 -2.60 2.10
N LEU A 64 3.00 -1.79 2.70
CA LEU A 64 4.25 -1.34 2.07
C LEU A 64 5.20 -2.51 1.81
N ASN A 65 5.38 -3.40 2.77
CA ASN A 65 6.22 -4.59 2.61
C ASN A 65 5.62 -5.63 1.64
N ALA A 66 4.29 -5.63 1.48
CA ALA A 66 3.64 -6.46 0.45
C ALA A 66 3.90 -5.94 -0.97
N GLY A 67 4.13 -4.65 -1.16
CA GLY A 67 4.42 -4.06 -2.47
C GLY A 67 3.44 -3.00 -2.94
N VAL A 68 2.58 -2.49 -2.06
CA VAL A 68 1.69 -1.36 -2.35
C VAL A 68 2.49 -0.08 -2.51
N ASP A 69 2.16 0.72 -3.52
CA ASP A 69 2.86 1.97 -3.86
C ASP A 69 2.04 3.23 -3.49
N LEU A 70 0.71 3.16 -3.61
CA LEU A 70 -0.22 4.24 -3.33
C LEU A 70 -1.36 3.78 -2.43
N PHE A 71 -1.89 4.72 -1.65
CA PHE A 71 -3.00 4.48 -0.74
C PHE A 71 -4.17 5.41 -1.05
N CYS A 72 -5.37 4.85 -1.14
CA CYS A 72 -6.60 5.62 -1.22
C CYS A 72 -7.06 5.94 0.21
N LEU A 73 -6.87 7.17 0.66
CA LEU A 73 -7.24 7.62 2.00
C LEU A 73 -8.54 8.42 1.93
N GLY A 74 -9.68 7.74 2.01
CA GLY A 74 -11.00 8.36 1.87
C GLY A 74 -11.40 9.22 3.07
N ASN A 75 -11.03 8.81 4.27
CA ASN A 75 -11.32 9.51 5.54
C ASN A 75 -12.80 9.91 5.72
N ASN A 76 -13.72 9.10 5.22
CA ASN A 76 -15.15 9.42 5.17
C ASN A 76 -16.03 8.50 6.05
N LEU A 77 -15.50 7.39 6.54
CA LEU A 77 -16.23 6.46 7.40
C LEU A 77 -16.27 6.94 8.86
N ASN A 78 -15.11 7.36 9.37
CA ASN A 78 -14.94 8.02 10.67
C ASN A 78 -14.00 9.20 10.44
N TYR A 79 -14.53 10.37 10.13
CA TYR A 79 -13.73 11.54 9.81
C TYR A 79 -12.77 11.92 10.94
N ASP A 80 -11.48 11.95 10.64
CA ASP A 80 -10.41 12.40 11.53
C ASP A 80 -9.56 13.42 10.78
N PRO A 81 -9.55 14.71 11.17
CA PRO A 81 -8.76 15.74 10.49
C PRO A 81 -7.25 15.46 10.54
N ASP A 82 -6.81 14.66 11.52
CA ASP A 82 -5.41 14.31 11.71
C ASP A 82 -5.03 12.96 11.05
N TYR A 83 -5.95 12.31 10.33
CA TYR A 83 -5.71 10.97 9.78
C TYR A 83 -4.49 10.92 8.85
N ILE A 84 -4.40 11.85 7.89
CA ILE A 84 -3.26 11.90 6.96
C ILE A 84 -1.94 12.21 7.68
N PRO A 85 -1.84 13.22 8.57
CA PRO A 85 -0.67 13.40 9.42
C PRO A 85 -0.27 12.14 10.20
N LYS A 86 -1.23 11.44 10.83
CA LYS A 86 -0.97 10.20 11.56
C LYS A 86 -0.39 9.10 10.68
N VAL A 87 -0.88 8.95 9.45
CA VAL A 87 -0.34 7.98 8.48
C VAL A 87 1.09 8.33 8.10
N ILE A 88 1.37 9.61 7.82
CA ILE A 88 2.72 10.07 7.49
C ILE A 88 3.68 9.80 8.65
N ASP A 89 3.30 10.16 9.87
CA ASP A 89 4.10 9.94 11.07
C ASP A 89 4.36 8.45 11.31
N ALA A 90 3.34 7.59 11.11
CA ALA A 90 3.49 6.15 11.22
C ALA A 90 4.51 5.59 10.22
N ILE A 91 4.44 6.00 8.95
CA ILE A 91 5.39 5.55 7.91
C ILE A 91 6.81 6.06 8.23
N CYS A 92 6.95 7.32 8.62
CA CYS A 92 8.24 7.87 9.04
C CYS A 92 8.84 7.11 10.22
N HIS A 93 8.03 6.76 11.22
CA HIS A 93 8.45 5.96 12.36
C HIS A 93 8.91 4.56 11.94
N LEU A 94 8.15 3.88 11.08
CA LEU A 94 8.50 2.55 10.56
C LEU A 94 9.83 2.55 9.81
N VAL A 95 10.13 3.59 9.04
CA VAL A 95 11.43 3.75 8.38
C VAL A 95 12.53 3.98 9.41
N LYS A 96 12.30 4.86 10.40
CA LYS A 96 13.26 5.19 11.44
C LYS A 96 13.69 3.97 12.27
N ILE A 97 12.75 3.06 12.58
CA ILE A 97 13.03 1.83 13.34
C ILE A 97 13.46 0.65 12.45
N GLY A 98 13.59 0.84 11.14
CA GLY A 98 14.07 -0.17 10.18
C GLY A 98 13.06 -1.25 9.78
N LYS A 99 11.78 -1.09 10.09
CA LYS A 99 10.72 -2.03 9.65
C LYS A 99 10.36 -1.87 8.18
N ILE A 100 10.57 -0.67 7.63
CA ILE A 100 10.46 -0.37 6.20
C ILE A 100 11.78 0.24 5.76
N SER A 101 12.40 -0.32 4.70
CA SER A 101 13.64 0.24 4.16
C SER A 101 13.36 1.47 3.28
N GLU A 102 14.30 2.42 3.26
CA GLU A 102 14.23 3.56 2.33
C GLU A 102 14.18 3.10 0.88
N ASN A 103 14.93 2.05 0.51
CA ASN A 103 14.92 1.48 -0.84
C ASN A 103 13.52 1.00 -1.24
N ARG A 104 12.73 0.43 -0.31
CA ARG A 104 11.35 0.03 -0.57
C ARG A 104 10.47 1.24 -0.97
N LEU A 105 10.62 2.37 -0.29
CA LEU A 105 9.91 3.61 -0.63
C LEU A 105 10.40 4.19 -1.96
N LEU A 106 11.70 4.17 -2.21
CA LEU A 106 12.28 4.63 -3.48
C LEU A 106 11.77 3.83 -4.68
N ASP A 107 11.55 2.53 -4.54
CA ASP A 107 10.98 1.70 -5.59
C ASP A 107 9.54 2.13 -5.93
N SER A 108 8.73 2.46 -4.94
CA SER A 108 7.40 3.03 -5.15
C SER A 108 7.45 4.38 -5.85
N ILE A 109 8.34 5.28 -5.41
CA ILE A 109 8.52 6.60 -6.02
C ILE A 109 8.88 6.47 -7.49
N LYS A 110 9.82 5.58 -7.84
CA LYS A 110 10.21 5.32 -9.24
C LYS A 110 9.04 4.87 -10.11
N ARG A 111 8.18 3.95 -9.60
CA ARG A 111 6.99 3.49 -10.32
C ARG A 111 5.98 4.62 -10.51
N ILE A 112 5.74 5.41 -9.47
CA ILE A 112 4.82 6.56 -9.51
C ILE A 112 5.33 7.62 -10.49
N ASP A 113 6.62 7.95 -10.47
CA ASP A 113 7.23 8.92 -11.39
C ASP A 113 7.16 8.45 -12.84
N SER A 114 7.39 7.15 -13.08
CA SER A 114 7.26 6.57 -14.40
C SER A 114 5.81 6.65 -14.92
N LEU A 115 4.83 6.38 -14.06
CA LEU A 115 3.41 6.52 -14.38
C LEU A 115 3.05 7.98 -14.71
N LYS A 116 3.49 8.93 -13.89
CA LYS A 116 3.27 10.37 -14.10
C LYS A 116 3.87 10.84 -15.43
N LYS A 117 5.10 10.44 -15.74
CA LYS A 117 5.75 10.76 -17.00
C LYS A 117 4.99 10.20 -18.20
N LYS A 118 4.55 8.94 -18.13
CA LYS A 118 3.80 8.27 -19.19
C LYS A 118 2.52 9.04 -19.57
N TYR A 119 1.85 9.60 -18.60
CA TYR A 119 0.58 10.32 -18.81
C TYR A 119 0.71 11.84 -18.77
N ASN A 120 1.93 12.38 -18.81
CA ASN A 120 2.22 13.81 -18.76
C ASN A 120 1.58 14.51 -17.53
N ILE A 121 1.51 13.81 -16.40
CA ILE A 121 1.03 14.37 -15.14
C ILE A 121 2.18 15.12 -14.48
N HIS A 122 2.12 16.45 -14.54
CA HIS A 122 3.11 17.31 -13.90
C HIS A 122 2.53 17.87 -12.61
N GLY A 123 3.25 17.69 -11.49
CA GLY A 123 2.95 18.41 -10.25
C GLY A 123 3.16 19.93 -10.45
N LYS A 124 2.29 20.70 -9.83
CA LYS A 124 2.49 22.15 -9.77
C LYS A 124 3.56 22.51 -8.77
#